data_69de8ef9d8175f7d0cd035ea4884375f
#
_entry.id   69de8ef9d8175f7d0cd035ea4884375f
#
_cell.length_a   1.000
_cell.length_b   1.000
_cell.length_c   1.000
_cell.angle_alpha   90.00
_cell.angle_beta   90.00
_cell.angle_gamma   90.00
#
_symmetry.space_group_name_H-M   'P 1'
#
loop_
_entity.id
_entity.type
_entity.pdbx_description
1 polymer ?
#
loop_
_entity_poly.entity_id
_entity_poly.type
_entity_poly.pdbx_seq_one_letter_code
_entity_poly.pdbx_strand_id
1 'polypeptide(L)'
;MTAPPKIHRPTAATLLALTALAVIAGGCGKTAERNDAAPVADTVQTAAAAPNVISGTFTDSRDGKTYRTVRIGNLTWMAENLNFVTDSSVCYKNADSNCTKYGRLYDWDDVMTACPAPWRVPSDEDWDSLALAVGGQRVEYGYVVYDWKFAGKKLKSTTGWDDWDEDGEWVSSGNGTDEFGFSALPGGYGGSDGYFSSAGDFGSWWSATEIDASNAWGRHMNYDIDIVRRHDSNKTSLYSVRCVRDFADLR
;
A
#
# COMPACT_ATOMS: atom_id res chain seq x y z
N MET A 1 -26.86 23.07 -10.38
CA MET A 1 -26.66 21.68 -10.83
C MET A 1 -26.98 20.79 -9.64
N THR A 2 -28.07 20.05 -9.74
CA THR A 2 -28.62 19.22 -8.65
C THR A 2 -27.89 17.88 -8.59
N ALA A 3 -27.52 17.46 -7.39
CA ALA A 3 -26.87 16.18 -7.11
C ALA A 3 -27.77 14.99 -7.52
N PRO A 4 -27.19 13.85 -7.98
CA PRO A 4 -27.96 12.67 -8.35
C PRO A 4 -28.52 11.97 -7.10
N PRO A 5 -29.67 11.24 -7.25
CA PRO A 5 -30.35 10.59 -6.12
C PRO A 5 -29.61 9.34 -5.66
N LYS A 6 -29.57 9.15 -4.33
CA LYS A 6 -29.04 7.93 -3.67
C LYS A 6 -29.96 6.75 -3.93
N ILE A 7 -29.40 5.64 -4.40
CA ILE A 7 -30.12 4.39 -4.60
C ILE A 7 -30.08 3.59 -3.29
N HIS A 8 -31.26 3.45 -2.65
CA HIS A 8 -31.43 2.55 -1.51
C HIS A 8 -31.54 1.09 -1.99
N ARG A 9 -30.74 0.21 -1.43
CA ARG A 9 -30.92 -1.25 -1.53
C ARG A 9 -31.74 -1.74 -0.35
N PRO A 10 -32.71 -2.67 -0.56
CA PRO A 10 -33.55 -3.17 0.51
C PRO A 10 -32.81 -4.18 1.39
N THR A 11 -33.01 -4.06 2.72
CA THR A 11 -32.56 -4.97 3.75
C THR A 11 -33.28 -6.31 3.68
N ALA A 12 -32.52 -7.41 3.66
CA ALA A 12 -33.06 -8.77 3.74
C ALA A 12 -33.51 -9.06 5.16
N ALA A 13 -34.83 -9.31 5.33
CA ALA A 13 -35.43 -9.75 6.58
C ALA A 13 -35.13 -11.24 6.82
N THR A 14 -34.54 -11.55 7.96
CA THR A 14 -34.26 -12.90 8.41
C THR A 14 -35.55 -13.52 9.01
N LEU A 15 -36.05 -14.58 8.39
CA LEU A 15 -37.16 -15.39 8.92
C LEU A 15 -36.61 -16.42 9.93
N LEU A 16 -37.00 -16.28 11.20
CA LEU A 16 -36.80 -17.31 12.22
C LEU A 16 -37.92 -18.38 12.07
N ALA A 17 -37.53 -19.62 11.79
CA ALA A 17 -38.44 -20.79 11.91
C ALA A 17 -38.16 -21.48 13.24
N LEU A 18 -39.14 -21.41 14.14
CA LEU A 18 -39.23 -22.25 15.34
C LEU A 18 -39.82 -23.62 14.95
N THR A 19 -39.16 -24.71 15.32
CA THR A 19 -39.78 -26.01 15.42
C THR A 19 -39.54 -26.62 16.81
N ALA A 20 -40.66 -27.02 17.43
CA ALA A 20 -40.72 -27.56 18.78
C ALA A 20 -40.62 -29.10 18.79
N LEU A 21 -39.96 -29.57 19.81
CA LEU A 21 -40.26 -30.67 20.76
C LEU A 21 -40.69 -32.04 20.28
N ALA A 22 -39.94 -33.06 20.68
CA ALA A 22 -40.47 -34.32 21.19
C ALA A 22 -39.55 -34.92 22.26
N VAL A 23 -40.10 -35.08 23.46
CA VAL A 23 -39.48 -35.76 24.60
C VAL A 23 -39.85 -37.24 24.49
N ILE A 24 -38.89 -38.16 24.62
CA ILE A 24 -39.13 -39.56 25.00
C ILE A 24 -38.14 -39.92 26.10
N ALA A 25 -38.67 -40.26 27.27
CA ALA A 25 -37.95 -40.81 28.39
C ALA A 25 -37.77 -42.32 28.25
N GLY A 26 -36.64 -42.85 28.67
CA GLY A 26 -36.46 -44.30 28.80
C GLY A 26 -35.05 -44.71 29.21
N GLY A 27 -34.87 -45.08 30.48
CA GLY A 27 -34.10 -46.26 30.90
C GLY A 27 -32.60 -46.15 31.12
N CYS A 28 -32.27 -46.01 32.35
CA CYS A 28 -31.24 -46.66 33.19
C CYS A 28 -30.15 -47.49 32.49
N GLY A 29 -28.86 -47.11 32.69
CA GLY A 29 -27.67 -47.93 32.40
C GLY A 29 -26.39 -47.19 32.80
N LYS A 30 -25.87 -47.46 34.01
CA LYS A 30 -24.57 -46.95 34.48
C LYS A 30 -23.45 -47.67 33.74
N THR A 31 -22.63 -46.95 33.02
CA THR A 31 -21.21 -47.26 32.81
C THR A 31 -20.44 -45.95 32.82
N ALA A 32 -19.53 -45.83 33.77
CA ALA A 32 -18.60 -44.72 33.90
C ALA A 32 -17.51 -44.89 32.81
N GLU A 33 -17.59 -44.15 31.73
CA GLU A 33 -16.45 -43.94 30.84
C GLU A 33 -15.65 -42.75 31.33
N ARG A 34 -14.42 -43.03 31.67
CA ARG A 34 -13.38 -42.07 32.04
C ARG A 34 -12.92 -41.36 30.76
N ASN A 35 -13.40 -40.14 30.54
CA ASN A 35 -12.88 -39.29 29.48
C ASN A 35 -11.49 -38.78 29.90
N ASP A 36 -10.44 -39.47 29.48
CA ASP A 36 -9.12 -38.92 29.42
C ASP A 36 -9.04 -37.92 28.25
N ALA A 37 -9.44 -36.67 28.54
CA ALA A 37 -9.18 -35.57 27.65
C ALA A 37 -7.66 -35.31 27.67
N ALA A 38 -6.97 -35.63 26.56
CA ALA A 38 -5.60 -35.24 26.37
C ALA A 38 -5.45 -33.72 26.50
N PRO A 39 -4.38 -33.20 27.13
CA PRO A 39 -4.18 -31.77 27.24
C PRO A 39 -4.05 -31.16 25.84
N VAL A 40 -4.92 -30.21 25.53
CA VAL A 40 -4.80 -29.35 24.34
C VAL A 40 -3.48 -28.62 24.54
N ALA A 41 -2.49 -28.92 23.71
CA ALA A 41 -1.24 -28.18 23.67
C ALA A 41 -1.57 -26.73 23.30
N ASP A 42 -1.41 -25.84 24.26
CA ASP A 42 -1.43 -24.40 24.07
C ASP A 42 -0.27 -24.06 23.12
N THR A 43 -0.58 -23.94 21.83
CA THR A 43 0.37 -23.43 20.85
C THR A 43 0.59 -21.96 21.20
N VAL A 44 1.61 -21.69 21.99
CA VAL A 44 2.14 -20.34 22.19
C VAL A 44 2.57 -19.84 20.82
N GLN A 45 1.71 -19.06 20.20
CA GLN A 45 2.01 -18.33 18.97
C GLN A 45 3.01 -17.26 19.36
N THR A 46 4.29 -17.56 19.23
CA THR A 46 5.36 -16.57 19.41
C THR A 46 5.09 -15.47 18.40
N ALA A 47 4.75 -14.28 18.89
CA ALA A 47 4.68 -13.09 18.05
C ALA A 47 6.01 -12.98 17.30
N ALA A 48 5.94 -12.91 15.97
CA ALA A 48 7.13 -12.71 15.15
C ALA A 48 7.84 -11.44 15.64
N ALA A 49 9.13 -11.55 15.92
CA ALA A 49 9.93 -10.38 16.31
C ALA A 49 9.80 -9.31 15.21
N ALA A 50 9.63 -8.05 15.64
CA ALA A 50 9.59 -6.93 14.69
C ALA A 50 10.81 -6.99 13.75
N PRO A 51 10.65 -6.69 12.46
CA PRO A 51 11.75 -6.74 11.51
C PRO A 51 12.87 -5.80 11.95
N ASN A 52 14.12 -6.26 11.84
CA ASN A 52 15.29 -5.41 12.12
C ASN A 52 15.44 -4.41 10.98
N VAL A 53 14.86 -3.22 11.14
CA VAL A 53 14.86 -2.16 10.12
C VAL A 53 16.24 -1.50 10.08
N ILE A 54 16.95 -1.64 8.96
CA ILE A 54 18.20 -0.92 8.71
C ILE A 54 17.85 0.39 8.00
N SER A 55 17.97 1.50 8.73
CA SER A 55 17.67 2.85 8.24
C SER A 55 18.95 3.69 8.12
N GLY A 56 18.89 4.72 7.30
CA GLY A 56 19.96 5.68 7.08
C GLY A 56 19.45 6.97 6.44
N THR A 57 20.37 7.76 5.91
CA THR A 57 20.07 8.97 5.14
C THR A 57 20.89 9.05 3.88
N PHE A 58 20.38 9.78 2.90
CA PHE A 58 21.06 10.13 1.66
C PHE A 58 20.87 11.62 1.37
N THR A 59 21.94 12.35 1.08
CA THR A 59 21.85 13.75 0.66
C THR A 59 22.08 13.83 -0.85
N ASP A 60 21.09 14.35 -1.57
CA ASP A 60 21.20 14.62 -3.01
C ASP A 60 22.13 15.81 -3.23
N SER A 61 23.27 15.56 -3.86
CA SER A 61 24.27 16.61 -4.11
C SER A 61 23.82 17.65 -5.12
N ARG A 62 22.74 17.39 -5.87
CA ARG A 62 22.22 18.32 -6.89
C ARG A 62 21.50 19.52 -6.28
N ASP A 63 20.79 19.30 -5.14
CA ASP A 63 20.02 20.37 -4.48
C ASP A 63 20.21 20.43 -2.95
N GLY A 64 21.02 19.54 -2.39
CA GLY A 64 21.34 19.49 -0.96
C GLY A 64 20.23 18.90 -0.08
N LYS A 65 19.12 18.42 -0.65
CA LYS A 65 18.05 17.79 0.12
C LYS A 65 18.49 16.44 0.66
N THR A 66 18.11 16.16 1.90
CA THR A 66 18.39 14.89 2.58
C THR A 66 17.12 14.07 2.67
N TYR A 67 17.20 12.79 2.28
CA TYR A 67 16.14 11.82 2.32
C TYR A 67 16.48 10.72 3.31
N ARG A 68 15.50 10.28 4.10
CA ARG A 68 15.61 9.05 4.87
C ARG A 68 15.68 7.85 3.92
N THR A 69 16.38 6.81 4.35
CA THR A 69 16.52 5.58 3.57
C THR A 69 16.26 4.38 4.44
N VAL A 70 15.79 3.29 3.83
CA VAL A 70 15.54 2.03 4.51
C VAL A 70 15.94 0.87 3.61
N ARG A 71 16.54 -0.16 4.22
CA ARG A 71 16.81 -1.41 3.52
C ARG A 71 15.61 -2.35 3.68
N ILE A 72 15.08 -2.81 2.54
CA ILE A 72 14.02 -3.82 2.49
C ILE A 72 14.45 -4.86 1.43
N GLY A 73 14.58 -6.10 1.86
CA GLY A 73 15.15 -7.15 1.01
C GLY A 73 16.62 -6.85 0.62
N ASN A 74 16.93 -6.92 -0.66
CA ASN A 74 18.26 -6.68 -1.21
C ASN A 74 18.47 -5.23 -1.70
N LEU A 75 17.48 -4.38 -1.52
CA LEU A 75 17.49 -3.00 -2.01
C LEU A 75 17.46 -2.00 -0.86
N THR A 76 18.09 -0.86 -1.09
CA THR A 76 17.94 0.34 -0.26
C THR A 76 16.99 1.29 -0.96
N TRP A 77 15.89 1.64 -0.31
CA TRP A 77 14.84 2.52 -0.77
C TRP A 77 14.96 3.90 -0.11
N MET A 78 14.64 4.96 -0.83
CA MET A 78 14.29 6.21 -0.16
C MET A 78 13.01 5.97 0.65
N ALA A 79 12.97 6.40 1.90
CA ALA A 79 11.80 6.33 2.78
C ALA A 79 10.92 7.60 2.68
N GLU A 80 11.20 8.43 1.69
CA GLU A 80 10.48 9.64 1.31
C GLU A 80 10.37 9.73 -0.19
N ASN A 81 9.31 10.36 -0.69
CA ASN A 81 9.17 10.61 -2.10
C ASN A 81 10.20 11.66 -2.55
N LEU A 82 10.74 11.48 -3.73
CA LEU A 82 11.68 12.43 -4.33
C LEU A 82 11.06 13.82 -4.43
N ASN A 83 11.85 14.85 -4.10
CA ASN A 83 11.43 16.25 -4.17
C ASN A 83 12.44 17.12 -4.97
N PHE A 84 13.14 16.50 -5.91
CA PHE A 84 14.05 17.18 -6.82
C PHE A 84 13.26 17.87 -7.93
N VAL A 85 13.59 19.12 -8.24
CA VAL A 85 12.91 19.90 -9.28
C VAL A 85 13.47 19.50 -10.66
N THR A 86 12.56 19.07 -11.54
CA THR A 86 12.83 18.83 -12.96
C THR A 86 11.93 19.75 -13.81
N ASP A 87 12.09 19.74 -15.12
CA ASP A 87 11.41 20.69 -16.01
C ASP A 87 9.88 20.53 -15.98
N SER A 88 9.36 19.28 -15.82
CA SER A 88 7.93 18.99 -15.80
C SER A 88 7.36 18.64 -14.41
N SER A 89 8.21 18.50 -13.38
CA SER A 89 7.74 18.13 -12.03
C SER A 89 6.97 19.24 -11.34
N VAL A 90 5.88 18.86 -10.67
CA VAL A 90 5.00 19.80 -9.99
C VAL A 90 4.71 19.40 -8.53
N CYS A 91 4.30 20.37 -7.72
CA CYS A 91 3.68 20.07 -6.43
C CYS A 91 2.21 19.72 -6.62
N TYR A 92 1.66 18.81 -5.82
CA TYR A 92 0.21 18.56 -5.82
C TYR A 92 -0.56 19.87 -5.65
N LYS A 93 -1.53 20.13 -6.54
CA LYS A 93 -2.29 21.39 -6.63
C LYS A 93 -1.39 22.65 -6.75
N ASN A 94 -0.18 22.52 -7.28
CA ASN A 94 0.80 23.59 -7.44
C ASN A 94 1.13 24.35 -6.15
N ALA A 95 1.00 23.71 -4.99
CA ALA A 95 1.28 24.30 -3.69
C ALA A 95 2.58 23.74 -3.09
N ASP A 96 3.56 24.60 -2.80
CA ASP A 96 4.87 24.22 -2.26
C ASP A 96 4.79 23.45 -0.93
N SER A 97 3.76 23.72 -0.11
CA SER A 97 3.49 22.97 1.11
C SER A 97 3.22 21.50 0.84
N ASN A 98 2.64 21.16 -0.33
CA ASN A 98 2.40 19.77 -0.73
C ASN A 98 3.69 19.11 -1.20
N CYS A 99 4.61 19.83 -1.84
CA CYS A 99 5.93 19.30 -2.12
C CYS A 99 6.72 18.99 -0.83
N THR A 100 6.60 19.85 0.17
CA THR A 100 7.22 19.60 1.49
C THR A 100 6.63 18.37 2.17
N LYS A 101 5.33 18.14 2.03
CA LYS A 101 4.62 17.02 2.68
C LYS A 101 4.75 15.71 1.91
N TYR A 102 4.59 15.73 0.59
CA TYR A 102 4.39 14.54 -0.23
C TYR A 102 5.52 14.29 -1.24
N GLY A 103 6.49 15.22 -1.37
CA GLY A 103 7.41 15.23 -2.51
C GLY A 103 6.75 15.79 -3.76
N ARG A 104 7.42 15.68 -4.91
CA ARG A 104 6.91 16.15 -6.19
C ARG A 104 6.24 15.02 -6.97
N LEU A 105 5.42 15.42 -7.92
CA LEU A 105 4.82 14.55 -8.92
C LEU A 105 5.54 14.78 -10.26
N TYR A 106 5.78 13.72 -10.99
CA TYR A 106 6.56 13.68 -12.23
C TYR A 106 5.78 12.93 -13.30
N ASP A 107 5.89 13.34 -14.56
CA ASP A 107 5.54 12.47 -15.67
C ASP A 107 6.60 11.37 -15.87
N TRP A 108 6.31 10.39 -16.72
CA TRP A 108 7.18 9.21 -16.83
C TRP A 108 8.51 9.51 -17.54
N ASP A 109 8.54 10.42 -18.49
CA ASP A 109 9.76 10.78 -19.22
C ASP A 109 10.76 11.48 -18.28
N ASP A 110 10.28 12.38 -17.43
CA ASP A 110 11.07 13.04 -16.40
C ASP A 110 11.60 12.06 -15.34
N VAL A 111 10.77 11.09 -14.97
CA VAL A 111 11.12 10.06 -13.95
C VAL A 111 12.41 9.34 -14.33
N MET A 112 12.62 9.03 -15.60
CA MET A 112 13.77 8.25 -16.06
C MET A 112 15.12 8.89 -15.74
N THR A 113 15.15 10.21 -15.52
CA THR A 113 16.35 10.98 -15.17
C THR A 113 16.28 11.61 -13.77
N ALA A 114 15.15 11.48 -13.07
CA ALA A 114 14.91 12.18 -11.81
C ALA A 114 15.79 11.66 -10.65
N CYS A 115 16.04 10.35 -10.57
CA CYS A 115 16.87 9.78 -9.50
C CYS A 115 18.36 10.09 -9.70
N PRO A 116 19.08 10.55 -8.64
CA PRO A 116 20.52 10.85 -8.73
C PRO A 116 21.34 9.55 -8.70
N ALA A 117 22.41 9.46 -9.49
CA ALA A 117 23.31 8.32 -9.39
C ALA A 117 23.95 8.21 -7.97
N PRO A 118 24.11 7.02 -7.40
CA PRO A 118 23.82 5.68 -7.94
C PRO A 118 22.38 5.19 -7.74
N TRP A 119 21.46 6.06 -7.38
CA TRP A 119 20.05 5.76 -7.26
C TRP A 119 19.39 5.69 -8.64
N ARG A 120 18.34 4.89 -8.74
CA ARG A 120 17.54 4.73 -9.96
C ARG A 120 16.07 4.65 -9.63
N VAL A 121 15.23 4.83 -10.62
CA VAL A 121 13.79 4.53 -10.51
C VAL A 121 13.62 3.01 -10.35
N PRO A 122 12.77 2.54 -9.46
CA PRO A 122 12.53 1.12 -9.29
C PRO A 122 11.83 0.53 -10.52
N SER A 123 12.27 -0.65 -10.95
CA SER A 123 11.56 -1.44 -11.96
C SER A 123 10.29 -2.08 -11.38
N ASP A 124 9.52 -2.72 -12.24
CA ASP A 124 8.35 -3.50 -11.82
C ASP A 124 8.73 -4.65 -10.90
N GLU A 125 9.87 -5.33 -11.21
CA GLU A 125 10.44 -6.40 -10.40
C GLU A 125 10.97 -5.92 -9.04
N ASP A 126 11.50 -4.70 -8.96
CA ASP A 126 11.92 -4.11 -7.68
C ASP A 126 10.72 -3.91 -6.75
N TRP A 127 9.61 -3.39 -7.28
CA TRP A 127 8.36 -3.24 -6.54
C TRP A 127 7.76 -4.58 -6.10
N ASP A 128 7.84 -5.60 -6.95
CA ASP A 128 7.43 -6.97 -6.61
C ASP A 128 8.31 -7.55 -5.50
N SER A 129 9.62 -7.35 -5.60
CA SER A 129 10.59 -7.76 -4.58
C SER A 129 10.35 -7.06 -3.25
N LEU A 130 9.99 -5.76 -3.26
CA LEU A 130 9.59 -5.02 -2.07
C LEU A 130 8.35 -5.65 -1.43
N ALA A 131 7.30 -5.85 -2.21
CA ALA A 131 6.05 -6.41 -1.71
C ALA A 131 6.23 -7.82 -1.12
N LEU A 132 7.03 -8.66 -1.79
CA LEU A 132 7.38 -10.00 -1.30
C LEU A 132 8.19 -9.92 0.01
N ALA A 133 9.18 -9.04 0.09
CA ALA A 133 10.06 -8.89 1.26
C ALA A 133 9.31 -8.48 2.53
N VAL A 134 8.21 -7.73 2.39
CA VAL A 134 7.33 -7.37 3.52
C VAL A 134 6.24 -8.42 3.80
N GLY A 135 6.32 -9.59 3.14
CA GLY A 135 5.37 -10.69 3.34
C GLY A 135 4.04 -10.49 2.61
N GLY A 136 4.04 -9.75 1.51
CA GLY A 136 2.92 -9.66 0.60
C GLY A 136 2.64 -10.98 -0.10
N GLN A 137 1.40 -11.17 -0.50
CA GLN A 137 0.94 -12.35 -1.25
C GLN A 137 0.40 -11.90 -2.61
N ARG A 138 1.01 -12.44 -3.68
CA ARG A 138 0.58 -12.14 -5.05
C ARG A 138 -0.79 -12.75 -5.33
N VAL A 139 -1.69 -11.96 -5.90
CA VAL A 139 -3.02 -12.40 -6.34
C VAL A 139 -3.21 -11.98 -7.78
N GLU A 140 -3.48 -12.94 -8.65
CA GLU A 140 -3.62 -12.73 -10.09
C GLU A 140 -5.08 -12.54 -10.47
N TYR A 141 -5.31 -11.56 -11.34
CA TYR A 141 -6.61 -11.28 -11.97
C TYR A 141 -6.47 -11.45 -13.48
N GLY A 142 -6.65 -12.69 -13.98
CA GLY A 142 -6.39 -13.00 -15.38
C GLY A 142 -4.90 -13.11 -15.73
N TYR A 143 -4.53 -12.84 -17.00
CA TYR A 143 -3.19 -13.16 -17.51
C TYR A 143 -2.12 -12.10 -17.26
N VAL A 144 -2.48 -10.86 -16.94
CA VAL A 144 -1.52 -9.72 -16.92
C VAL A 144 -1.64 -8.86 -15.67
N VAL A 145 -2.79 -8.85 -14.99
CA VAL A 145 -3.04 -8.01 -13.83
C VAL A 145 -2.86 -8.81 -12.55
N TYR A 146 -2.02 -8.32 -11.67
CA TYR A 146 -1.84 -8.89 -10.33
C TYR A 146 -1.61 -7.79 -9.31
N ASP A 147 -1.96 -8.08 -8.07
CA ASP A 147 -1.79 -7.22 -6.92
C ASP A 147 -1.05 -7.96 -5.80
N TRP A 148 -0.56 -7.19 -4.82
CA TRP A 148 0.10 -7.72 -3.65
C TRP A 148 -0.74 -7.44 -2.40
N LYS A 149 -1.47 -8.44 -1.90
CA LYS A 149 -2.23 -8.35 -0.64
C LYS A 149 -1.30 -8.35 0.56
N PHE A 150 -1.73 -7.73 1.65
CA PHE A 150 -1.04 -7.63 2.95
C PHE A 150 0.28 -6.84 2.93
N ALA A 151 0.69 -6.30 1.79
CA ALA A 151 1.86 -5.44 1.69
C ALA A 151 1.51 -3.97 1.97
N GLY A 152 0.34 -3.51 1.53
CA GLY A 152 -0.05 -2.10 1.60
C GLY A 152 -0.04 -1.57 3.02
N LYS A 153 -0.69 -2.24 3.97
CA LYS A 153 -0.75 -1.82 5.37
C LYS A 153 0.63 -1.68 6.02
N LYS A 154 1.55 -2.59 5.69
CA LYS A 154 2.91 -2.60 6.24
C LYS A 154 3.82 -1.53 5.67
N LEU A 155 3.52 -1.06 4.46
CA LEU A 155 4.29 -0.03 3.75
C LEU A 155 3.72 1.37 3.92
N LYS A 156 2.40 1.51 4.11
CA LYS A 156 1.75 2.82 4.34
C LYS A 156 2.26 3.46 5.62
N SER A 157 2.45 4.78 5.60
CA SER A 157 2.77 5.60 6.76
C SER A 157 1.72 5.46 7.87
N THR A 158 2.12 5.70 9.11
CA THR A 158 1.23 5.65 10.29
C THR A 158 0.31 6.85 10.41
N THR A 159 0.42 7.82 9.50
CA THR A 159 -0.38 9.05 9.48
C THR A 159 -0.58 9.55 8.06
N GLY A 160 -1.64 10.32 7.84
CA GLY A 160 -1.87 11.08 6.62
C GLY A 160 -2.78 10.41 5.59
N TRP A 161 -3.12 9.15 5.78
CA TRP A 161 -4.15 8.46 5.02
C TRP A 161 -5.52 8.76 5.62
N ASP A 162 -6.50 8.98 4.76
CA ASP A 162 -7.86 9.28 5.20
C ASP A 162 -8.49 8.06 5.89
N ASP A 163 -9.40 8.33 6.82
CA ASP A 163 -10.21 7.30 7.43
C ASP A 163 -11.35 6.93 6.49
N TRP A 164 -11.79 5.68 6.53
CA TRP A 164 -12.93 5.22 5.75
C TRP A 164 -14.06 4.75 6.65
N ASP A 165 -15.28 5.03 6.21
CA ASP A 165 -16.49 4.56 6.86
C ASP A 165 -17.34 3.73 5.89
N GLU A 166 -18.12 2.81 6.43
CA GLU A 166 -19.15 2.10 5.73
C GLU A 166 -20.49 2.62 6.28
N ASP A 167 -21.24 3.35 5.45
CA ASP A 167 -22.53 3.95 5.82
C ASP A 167 -22.51 5.14 6.80
N GLY A 168 -21.42 5.88 6.92
CA GLY A 168 -21.31 7.08 7.76
C GLY A 168 -20.98 6.79 9.24
N GLU A 169 -20.64 5.53 9.56
CA GLU A 169 -20.05 5.15 10.84
C GLU A 169 -18.52 5.00 10.67
N TRP A 170 -17.75 5.56 11.59
CA TRP A 170 -16.28 5.42 11.56
C TRP A 170 -15.89 3.95 11.74
N VAL A 171 -15.29 3.35 10.74
CA VAL A 171 -15.03 1.90 10.72
C VAL A 171 -13.53 1.61 10.87
N SER A 172 -12.67 2.34 10.17
CA SER A 172 -11.23 2.04 10.16
C SER A 172 -10.38 3.23 9.74
N SER A 173 -9.16 3.27 10.27
CA SER A 173 -8.14 4.19 9.78
C SER A 173 -7.46 3.65 8.53
N GLY A 174 -7.32 4.48 7.51
CA GLY A 174 -6.56 4.17 6.31
C GLY A 174 -5.05 4.12 6.53
N ASN A 175 -4.57 4.59 7.69
CA ASN A 175 -3.14 4.59 8.02
C ASN A 175 -2.58 3.17 8.11
N GLY A 176 -1.30 3.03 7.73
CA GLY A 176 -0.55 1.78 7.83
C GLY A 176 0.10 1.56 9.18
N THR A 177 0.89 0.50 9.25
CA THR A 177 1.74 0.18 10.41
C THR A 177 3.19 0.60 10.22
N ASP A 178 3.60 0.88 8.99
CA ASP A 178 4.97 1.25 8.59
C ASP A 178 6.05 0.34 9.20
N GLU A 179 5.77 -0.95 9.25
CA GLU A 179 6.60 -1.96 9.93
C GLU A 179 8.06 -1.97 9.46
N PHE A 180 8.30 -1.53 8.23
CA PHE A 180 9.61 -1.55 7.58
C PHE A 180 10.23 -0.16 7.40
N GLY A 181 9.57 0.90 7.87
CA GLY A 181 10.05 2.28 7.71
C GLY A 181 10.00 2.80 6.28
N PHE A 182 9.19 2.18 5.41
CA PHE A 182 9.01 2.65 4.03
C PHE A 182 8.22 3.96 3.98
N SER A 183 7.28 4.17 4.87
CA SER A 183 6.48 5.40 5.04
C SER A 183 5.82 5.89 3.75
N ALA A 184 5.08 5.02 3.05
CA ALA A 184 4.31 5.41 1.87
C ALA A 184 3.25 6.46 2.23
N LEU A 185 3.27 7.62 1.57
CA LEU A 185 2.35 8.74 1.81
C LEU A 185 1.26 8.81 0.73
N PRO A 186 0.02 9.21 1.09
CA PRO A 186 -1.08 9.39 0.14
C PRO A 186 -0.97 10.74 -0.58
N GLY A 187 0.04 10.89 -1.44
CA GLY A 187 0.32 12.12 -2.16
C GLY A 187 -0.64 12.43 -3.31
N GLY A 188 -1.58 11.54 -3.60
CA GLY A 188 -2.46 11.64 -4.74
C GLY A 188 -1.74 11.48 -6.08
N TYR A 189 -2.35 12.04 -7.12
CA TYR A 189 -1.82 12.06 -8.48
C TYR A 189 -2.30 13.29 -9.24
N GLY A 190 -1.72 13.51 -10.41
CA GLY A 190 -2.15 14.57 -11.32
C GLY A 190 -2.18 14.10 -12.77
N GLY A 191 -2.65 14.96 -13.66
CA GLY A 191 -2.60 14.79 -15.09
C GLY A 191 -1.95 16.01 -15.78
N SER A 192 -1.52 15.83 -17.02
CA SER A 192 -0.91 16.89 -17.85
C SER A 192 -1.85 18.07 -18.14
N ASP A 193 -3.14 17.88 -17.94
CA ASP A 193 -4.18 18.92 -18.06
C ASP A 193 -4.28 19.84 -16.82
N GLY A 194 -3.42 19.63 -15.82
CA GLY A 194 -3.42 20.38 -14.56
C GLY A 194 -4.44 19.88 -13.53
N TYR A 195 -5.07 18.73 -13.76
CA TYR A 195 -5.95 18.07 -12.80
C TYR A 195 -5.14 17.40 -11.70
N PHE A 196 -5.64 17.49 -10.45
CA PHE A 196 -5.09 16.80 -9.29
C PHE A 196 -6.20 16.14 -8.48
N SER A 197 -5.96 14.92 -8.00
CA SER A 197 -6.94 14.16 -7.23
C SER A 197 -6.32 13.30 -6.14
N SER A 198 -7.15 12.97 -5.17
CA SER A 198 -7.00 11.85 -4.24
C SER A 198 -5.78 11.93 -3.29
N ALA A 199 -5.28 13.13 -2.98
CA ALA A 199 -4.36 13.26 -1.85
C ALA A 199 -5.14 13.00 -0.54
N GLY A 200 -4.60 12.11 0.29
CA GLY A 200 -5.27 11.53 1.45
C GLY A 200 -5.77 10.10 1.17
N ASP A 201 -6.31 9.88 -0.04
CA ASP A 201 -6.89 8.57 -0.44
C ASP A 201 -5.88 7.65 -1.11
N PHE A 202 -5.05 8.20 -2.01
CA PHE A 202 -4.14 7.41 -2.86
C PHE A 202 -2.69 7.87 -2.73
N GLY A 203 -1.79 6.88 -2.71
CA GLY A 203 -0.40 7.06 -3.07
C GLY A 203 -0.12 6.35 -4.39
N SER A 204 0.49 7.08 -5.34
CA SER A 204 0.80 6.59 -6.68
C SER A 204 2.26 6.80 -6.98
N TRP A 205 2.96 5.76 -7.45
CA TRP A 205 4.39 5.79 -7.76
C TRP A 205 4.67 5.19 -9.11
N TRP A 206 5.61 5.80 -9.85
CA TRP A 206 6.08 5.24 -11.08
C TRP A 206 6.99 4.02 -10.89
N SER A 207 6.93 3.14 -11.87
CA SER A 207 7.95 2.15 -12.18
C SER A 207 8.72 2.55 -13.43
N ALA A 208 9.99 2.17 -13.53
CA ALA A 208 10.80 2.36 -14.73
C ALA A 208 10.41 1.43 -15.89
N THR A 209 9.49 0.50 -15.66
CA THR A 209 9.11 -0.52 -16.65
C THR A 209 8.03 0.01 -17.58
N GLU A 210 8.39 0.18 -18.83
CA GLU A 210 7.49 0.56 -19.92
C GLU A 210 6.54 -0.58 -20.28
N ILE A 211 5.33 -0.24 -20.72
CA ILE A 211 4.38 -1.19 -21.30
C ILE A 211 4.38 -1.06 -22.82
N ASP A 212 4.22 0.17 -23.31
CA ASP A 212 4.20 0.56 -24.71
C ASP A 212 4.60 2.03 -24.88
N ALA A 213 4.46 2.56 -26.09
CA ALA A 213 4.82 3.94 -26.39
C ALA A 213 4.08 4.99 -25.54
N SER A 214 2.88 4.67 -25.03
CA SER A 214 2.02 5.62 -24.30
C SER A 214 1.87 5.28 -22.83
N ASN A 215 2.21 4.06 -22.40
CA ASN A 215 1.89 3.55 -21.07
C ASN A 215 3.11 2.93 -20.39
N ALA A 216 3.16 3.06 -19.06
CA ALA A 216 4.14 2.44 -18.19
C ALA A 216 3.46 1.90 -16.92
N TRP A 217 4.16 1.01 -16.21
CA TRP A 217 3.64 0.47 -14.96
C TRP A 217 3.79 1.47 -13.82
N GLY A 218 2.76 1.54 -12.99
CA GLY A 218 2.76 2.24 -11.71
C GLY A 218 2.40 1.32 -10.55
N ARG A 219 2.60 1.81 -9.35
CA ARG A 219 2.16 1.18 -8.10
C ARG A 219 1.25 2.13 -7.36
N HIS A 220 0.15 1.56 -6.85
CA HIS A 220 -0.86 2.31 -6.11
C HIS A 220 -1.13 1.65 -4.77
N MET A 221 -1.29 2.47 -3.74
CA MET A 221 -1.85 2.10 -2.45
C MET A 221 -3.07 2.98 -2.20
N ASN A 222 -4.08 2.42 -1.56
CA ASN A 222 -5.34 3.09 -1.28
C ASN A 222 -5.62 3.08 0.23
N TYR A 223 -6.34 4.10 0.72
CA TYR A 223 -6.65 4.27 2.13
C TYR A 223 -7.49 3.10 2.70
N ASP A 224 -8.44 2.56 1.93
CA ASP A 224 -9.44 1.57 2.34
C ASP A 224 -9.02 0.11 2.18
N ILE A 225 -7.81 -0.17 1.62
CA ILE A 225 -7.34 -1.54 1.37
C ILE A 225 -5.87 -1.74 1.71
N ASP A 226 -5.51 -3.00 2.03
CA ASP A 226 -4.14 -3.41 2.38
C ASP A 226 -3.38 -3.99 1.18
N ILE A 227 -3.60 -3.42 -0.01
CA ILE A 227 -3.07 -3.95 -1.27
C ILE A 227 -2.05 -2.95 -1.87
N VAL A 228 -0.96 -3.47 -2.42
CA VAL A 228 -0.13 -2.74 -3.39
C VAL A 228 -0.57 -3.18 -4.78
N ARG A 229 -1.24 -2.30 -5.51
CA ARG A 229 -1.73 -2.56 -6.85
C ARG A 229 -0.68 -2.29 -7.90
N ARG A 230 -0.61 -3.15 -8.90
CA ARG A 230 0.07 -2.92 -10.16
C ARG A 230 -0.93 -2.34 -11.17
N HIS A 231 -0.62 -1.20 -11.72
CA HIS A 231 -1.55 -0.50 -12.60
C HIS A 231 -0.83 0.01 -13.84
N ASP A 232 -1.46 -0.14 -14.99
CA ASP A 232 -1.05 0.51 -16.25
C ASP A 232 -1.47 1.99 -16.21
N SER A 233 -0.56 2.86 -16.61
CA SER A 233 -0.77 4.30 -16.50
C SER A 233 -0.22 5.00 -17.72
N ASN A 234 -0.96 6.00 -18.20
CA ASN A 234 -0.48 6.84 -19.28
C ASN A 234 0.76 7.62 -18.80
N LYS A 235 1.80 7.67 -19.61
CA LYS A 235 3.08 8.32 -19.30
C LYS A 235 2.96 9.81 -18.99
N THR A 236 1.89 10.47 -19.44
CA THR A 236 1.60 11.88 -19.11
C THR A 236 0.93 12.07 -17.75
N SER A 237 0.59 10.99 -17.04
CA SER A 237 0.14 11.09 -15.64
C SER A 237 1.27 11.56 -14.74
N LEU A 238 0.92 12.23 -13.63
CA LEU A 238 1.86 12.78 -12.68
C LEU A 238 1.82 11.98 -11.38
N TYR A 239 2.88 11.21 -11.10
CA TYR A 239 3.01 10.35 -9.91
C TYR A 239 4.26 10.67 -9.12
N SER A 240 4.27 10.23 -7.87
CA SER A 240 5.46 10.29 -7.02
C SER A 240 6.57 9.36 -7.52
N VAL A 241 7.80 9.62 -7.07
CA VAL A 241 8.97 8.77 -7.32
C VAL A 241 9.60 8.38 -6.00
N ARG A 242 9.97 7.11 -5.87
CA ARG A 242 10.83 6.59 -4.82
C ARG A 242 12.04 5.95 -5.44
N CYS A 243 13.18 6.59 -5.30
CA CYS A 243 14.40 6.03 -5.84
C CYS A 243 14.89 4.83 -5.01
N VAL A 244 15.55 3.92 -5.69
CA VAL A 244 16.11 2.69 -5.12
C VAL A 244 17.57 2.55 -5.57
N ARG A 245 18.37 1.83 -4.78
CA ARG A 245 19.73 1.41 -5.17
C ARG A 245 20.03 0.02 -4.64
N ASP A 246 20.96 -0.66 -5.26
CA ASP A 246 21.44 -1.95 -4.82
C ASP A 246 22.20 -1.83 -3.50
N PHE A 247 22.04 -2.81 -2.62
CA PHE A 247 22.72 -2.79 -1.32
C PHE A 247 24.23 -2.91 -1.43
N ALA A 248 24.74 -3.55 -2.51
CA ALA A 248 26.17 -3.74 -2.75
C ALA A 248 26.95 -2.44 -3.00
N ASP A 249 26.28 -1.33 -3.34
CA ASP A 249 26.91 -0.03 -3.65
C ASP A 249 27.36 0.77 -2.40
N LEU A 250 27.32 0.15 -1.22
CA LEU A 250 27.78 0.75 0.06
C LEU A 250 29.23 0.39 0.44
N ARG A 251 30.03 -0.19 -0.50
CA ARG A 251 31.43 -0.54 -0.24
C ARG A 251 32.39 0.53 -0.75
#